data_3ad155f4a430cbd70663326c65cc2be0
#
_entry.id   3ad155f4a430cbd70663326c65cc2be0
#
_cell.length_a   1.000
_cell.length_b   1.000
_cell.length_c   1.000
_cell.angle_alpha   90.00
_cell.angle_beta   90.00
_cell.angle_gamma   90.00
#
_symmetry.space_group_name_H-M   'P 1'
#
loop_
_entity.id
_entity.type
_entity.pdbx_description
1 polymer ?
#
loop_
_entity_poly.entity_id
_entity_poly.type
_entity_poly.pdbx_seq_one_letter_code
_entity_poly.pdbx_strand_id
1 'polypeptide(L)'
;AEYNKKSRGFNISFGRQTGEYTRDYLTLESRKDSYKWDSDDSSGYRYDTDAISNTTGSGNDWDNRKPGTNQNWNFASNNYVKNNFGRINSITWQKVYDSRDNIYDPTRGRRISYTAQWAGHGLGGDFDFYKFTAEARMYKKLGAKNVLAFRARGGFIQGDAPYSQLFTLGGADSLRGYEDDQFRGKYMYNATLEFRFPIVKKVSGVLFTDIGDAWDAPNVTWYNSKK
;
A
#
# COMPACT_ATOMS: atom_id res chain seq x y z
N ALA A 1 -11.08 15.52 6.58
CA ALA A 1 -10.15 15.86 7.64
C ALA A 1 -8.77 15.42 7.23
N GLU A 2 -7.83 16.32 7.33
CA GLU A 2 -6.44 16.03 7.05
C GLU A 2 -5.71 15.79 8.37
N TYR A 3 -4.86 14.79 8.40
CA TYR A 3 -3.95 14.53 9.50
C TYR A 3 -2.58 14.17 8.97
N ASN A 4 -1.56 14.62 9.66
CA ASN A 4 -0.18 14.28 9.35
C ASN A 4 0.20 12.97 10.03
N LYS A 5 0.51 11.96 9.24
CA LYS A 5 1.10 10.73 9.75
C LYS A 5 2.58 10.95 10.05
N LYS A 6 2.99 10.60 11.26
CA LYS A 6 4.40 10.60 11.66
C LYS A 6 4.85 9.18 11.90
N SER A 7 5.82 8.73 11.12
CA SER A 7 6.45 7.42 11.27
C SER A 7 7.86 7.57 11.82
N ARG A 8 8.21 6.75 12.82
CA ARG A 8 9.55 6.64 13.38
C ARG A 8 9.90 5.18 13.55
N GLY A 9 11.07 4.80 13.12
CA GLY A 9 11.50 3.42 13.23
C GLY A 9 12.89 3.20 12.67
N PHE A 10 13.29 1.94 12.70
CA PHE A 10 14.49 1.46 12.06
C PHE A 10 14.19 0.15 11.34
N ASN A 11 14.98 -0.16 10.34
CA ASN A 11 15.02 -1.48 9.72
C ASN A 11 16.47 -1.91 9.47
N ILE A 12 16.70 -3.21 9.50
CA ILE A 12 17.96 -3.84 9.15
C ILE A 12 17.65 -4.90 8.12
N SER A 13 18.34 -4.85 6.97
CA SER A 13 18.15 -5.80 5.89
C SER A 13 19.44 -6.55 5.59
N PHE A 14 19.31 -7.87 5.47
CA PHE A 14 20.38 -8.77 5.05
C PHE A 14 20.02 -9.33 3.68
N GLY A 15 20.91 -9.18 2.72
CA GLY A 15 20.74 -9.71 1.36
C GLY A 15 21.80 -10.78 1.06
N ARG A 16 21.38 -11.87 0.40
CA ARG A 16 22.28 -12.92 -0.07
C ARG A 16 21.94 -13.31 -1.50
N GLN A 17 22.94 -13.42 -2.34
CA GLN A 17 22.77 -14.06 -3.64
C GLN A 17 22.74 -15.58 -3.46
N THR A 18 21.66 -16.22 -3.91
CA THR A 18 21.41 -17.66 -3.78
C THR A 18 21.43 -18.39 -5.11
N GLY A 19 21.63 -17.67 -6.21
CA GLY A 19 21.78 -18.19 -7.56
C GLY A 19 22.20 -17.10 -8.53
N GLU A 20 22.47 -17.43 -9.79
CA GLU A 20 22.91 -16.47 -10.81
C GLU A 20 21.96 -15.27 -10.92
N TYR A 21 20.65 -15.54 -10.92
CA TYR A 21 19.59 -14.54 -11.07
C TYR A 21 18.75 -14.39 -9.78
N THR A 22 19.13 -15.04 -8.69
CA THR A 22 18.29 -15.15 -7.49
C THR A 22 18.95 -14.49 -6.29
N ARG A 23 18.17 -13.70 -5.57
CA ARG A 23 18.56 -13.05 -4.32
C ARG A 23 17.47 -13.24 -3.28
N ASP A 24 17.89 -13.51 -2.07
CA ASP A 24 17.03 -13.55 -0.89
C ASP A 24 17.38 -12.38 0.03
N TYR A 25 16.36 -11.77 0.63
CA TYR A 25 16.50 -10.69 1.60
C TYR A 25 15.69 -11.04 2.85
N LEU A 26 16.27 -10.73 3.99
CA LEU A 26 15.61 -10.79 5.28
C LEU A 26 15.66 -9.39 5.90
N THR A 27 14.53 -8.81 6.21
CA THR A 27 14.41 -7.48 6.81
C THR A 27 13.73 -7.59 8.16
N LEU A 28 14.36 -7.01 9.18
CA LEU A 28 13.81 -6.80 10.51
C LEU A 28 13.38 -5.32 10.60
N GLU A 29 12.15 -5.05 10.95
CA GLU A 29 11.62 -3.69 11.08
C GLU A 29 10.95 -3.49 12.43
N SER A 30 11.23 -2.34 13.05
CA SER A 30 10.45 -1.80 14.16
C SER A 30 10.07 -0.36 13.84
N ARG A 31 8.78 -0.11 13.65
CA ARG A 31 8.24 1.20 13.27
C ARG A 31 7.05 1.55 14.14
N LYS A 32 7.01 2.79 14.62
CA LYS A 32 5.85 3.36 15.28
C LYS A 32 5.22 4.43 14.40
N ASP A 33 3.98 4.20 14.04
CA ASP A 33 3.14 5.15 13.33
C ASP A 33 2.28 5.91 14.34
N SER A 34 2.28 7.22 14.26
CA SER A 34 1.45 8.12 15.05
C SER A 34 0.84 9.18 14.13
N TYR A 35 -0.18 9.86 14.60
CA TYR A 35 -0.81 10.95 13.85
C TYR A 35 -0.63 12.27 14.59
N LYS A 36 -0.65 13.35 13.82
CA LYS A 36 -0.75 14.72 14.33
C LYS A 36 -1.78 15.43 13.48
N TRP A 37 -2.73 16.08 14.14
CA TRP A 37 -3.66 16.97 13.44
C TRP A 37 -2.90 18.17 12.91
N ASP A 38 -3.30 18.62 11.74
CA ASP A 38 -2.85 19.90 11.22
C ASP A 38 -3.70 20.98 11.88
N SER A 39 -3.10 21.75 12.79
CA SER A 39 -3.74 22.88 13.46
C SER A 39 -3.91 24.10 12.55
N ASP A 40 -3.26 24.09 11.39
CA ASP A 40 -3.19 25.21 10.45
C ASP A 40 -4.16 25.04 9.27
N ASP A 41 -5.07 24.05 9.33
CA ASP A 41 -6.09 23.93 8.31
C ASP A 41 -6.99 25.15 8.31
N SER A 42 -6.71 26.04 7.36
CA SER A 42 -7.43 27.28 7.11
C SER A 42 -8.86 27.06 6.62
N SER A 43 -9.28 25.80 6.43
CA SER A 43 -10.63 25.42 5.99
C SER A 43 -11.71 25.65 7.05
N GLY A 44 -11.35 26.13 8.24
CA GLY A 44 -12.25 26.37 9.36
C GLY A 44 -12.67 25.10 10.11
N TYR A 45 -12.16 23.96 9.74
CA TYR A 45 -12.39 22.67 10.40
C TYR A 45 -11.31 22.39 11.43
N ARG A 46 -11.27 23.17 12.50
CA ARG A 46 -10.41 22.87 13.64
C ARG A 46 -10.96 21.65 14.36
N TYR A 47 -10.16 20.59 14.37
CA TYR A 47 -10.32 19.55 15.37
C TYR A 47 -9.70 20.07 16.65
N ASP A 48 -10.55 20.34 17.61
CA ASP A 48 -10.12 20.66 18.96
C ASP A 48 -9.47 19.41 19.55
N THR A 49 -8.16 19.44 19.74
CA THR A 49 -7.40 18.35 20.34
C THR A 49 -7.85 18.08 21.76
N ASP A 50 -8.38 19.09 22.46
CA ASP A 50 -8.90 18.95 23.80
C ASP A 50 -10.27 18.23 23.80
N ALA A 51 -11.08 18.46 22.79
CA ALA A 51 -12.32 17.72 22.57
C ALA A 51 -12.08 16.28 22.11
N ILE A 52 -10.97 16.03 21.42
CA ILE A 52 -10.55 14.66 21.04
C ILE A 52 -10.12 13.86 22.27
N SER A 53 -9.52 14.50 23.26
CA SER A 53 -9.16 13.86 24.51
C SER A 53 -10.33 13.68 25.47
N ASN A 54 -11.42 14.37 25.23
CA ASN A 54 -12.59 14.38 26.09
C ASN A 54 -13.60 13.32 25.68
N THR A 55 -13.93 12.40 26.54
CA THR A 55 -14.87 11.30 26.28
C THR A 55 -16.30 11.77 26.02
N THR A 56 -16.59 13.03 26.30
CA THR A 56 -17.89 13.67 26.08
C THR A 56 -17.83 14.73 25.00
N GLY A 57 -16.93 14.60 24.05
CA GLY A 57 -16.77 15.55 22.98
C GLY A 57 -18.07 15.78 22.24
N SER A 58 -18.76 16.83 22.60
CA SER A 58 -19.90 17.30 21.83
C SER A 58 -19.38 17.82 20.51
N GLY A 59 -19.71 17.14 19.44
CA GLY A 59 -19.70 17.71 18.12
C GLY A 59 -18.43 17.70 17.34
N ASN A 60 -17.41 17.08 17.82
CA ASN A 60 -16.25 16.81 16.99
C ASN A 60 -16.35 15.40 16.41
N ASP A 61 -17.49 15.14 15.97
CA ASP A 61 -17.71 14.20 14.92
C ASP A 61 -16.79 14.62 13.77
N TRP A 62 -15.82 13.84 13.58
CA TRP A 62 -14.90 13.90 12.48
C TRP A 62 -15.60 13.98 11.10
N ASP A 63 -16.79 13.43 11.00
CA ASP A 63 -17.62 13.42 9.84
C ASP A 63 -18.54 14.64 9.77
N ASN A 64 -18.96 15.11 10.91
CA ASN A 64 -19.93 16.16 11.02
C ASN A 64 -19.29 17.56 10.92
N ARG A 65 -18.04 17.70 11.34
CA ARG A 65 -17.31 18.96 11.19
C ARG A 65 -18.08 20.21 11.64
N LYS A 66 -19.14 20.01 12.43
CA LYS A 66 -19.98 21.06 12.97
C LYS A 66 -19.74 21.14 14.47
N PRO A 67 -19.16 22.21 14.97
CA PRO A 67 -19.11 22.46 16.40
C PRO A 67 -20.54 22.41 17.00
N GLY A 68 -20.72 21.65 18.05
CA GLY A 68 -21.97 21.68 18.81
C GLY A 68 -22.98 20.59 18.52
N THR A 69 -22.66 19.57 17.74
CA THR A 69 -23.52 18.38 17.66
C THR A 69 -23.20 17.44 18.84
N ASN A 70 -24.23 17.02 19.56
CA ASN A 70 -24.12 16.17 20.74
C ASN A 70 -23.74 14.72 20.43
N GLN A 71 -22.70 14.51 19.67
CA GLN A 71 -22.19 13.17 19.42
C GLN A 71 -21.03 12.90 20.35
N ASN A 72 -21.16 11.91 21.19
CA ASN A 72 -20.10 11.39 22.05
C ASN A 72 -19.06 10.68 21.19
N TRP A 73 -18.14 11.44 20.63
CA TRP A 73 -17.08 10.89 19.83
C TRP A 73 -15.71 11.23 20.43
N ASN A 74 -14.92 10.21 20.67
CA ASN A 74 -13.57 10.35 21.16
C ASN A 74 -12.61 9.72 20.15
N PHE A 75 -11.84 10.54 19.49
CA PHE A 75 -10.90 10.09 18.47
C PHE A 75 -9.84 9.16 19.06
N ALA A 76 -9.34 9.44 20.23
CA ALA A 76 -8.32 8.60 20.87
C ALA A 76 -8.83 7.21 21.28
N SER A 77 -10.13 7.10 21.56
CA SER A 77 -10.78 5.81 21.83
C SER A 77 -11.44 5.20 20.58
N ASN A 78 -11.46 5.93 19.48
CA ASN A 78 -12.03 5.46 18.24
C ASN A 78 -11.27 4.24 17.74
N ASN A 79 -12.02 3.22 17.31
CA ASN A 79 -11.44 2.00 16.76
C ASN A 79 -10.54 2.28 15.55
N TYR A 80 -10.80 3.34 14.79
CA TYR A 80 -9.95 3.74 13.70
C TYR A 80 -8.52 4.05 14.16
N VAL A 81 -8.36 4.85 15.22
CA VAL A 81 -7.02 5.20 15.75
C VAL A 81 -6.33 3.97 16.29
N LYS A 82 -7.02 3.16 17.12
CA LYS A 82 -6.46 1.93 17.66
C LYS A 82 -6.05 0.93 16.58
N ASN A 83 -6.84 0.85 15.51
CA ASN A 83 -6.63 -0.11 14.43
C ASN A 83 -5.66 0.39 13.36
N ASN A 84 -5.19 1.63 13.42
CA ASN A 84 -4.38 2.20 12.34
C ASN A 84 -3.07 2.85 12.78
N PHE A 85 -2.94 3.19 14.08
CA PHE A 85 -1.74 3.82 14.61
C PHE A 85 -1.18 3.02 15.77
N GLY A 86 0.11 2.83 15.76
CA GLY A 86 0.79 2.01 16.75
C GLY A 86 2.16 1.55 16.27
N ARG A 87 2.71 0.59 16.97
CA ARG A 87 3.99 -0.02 16.67
C ARG A 87 3.80 -1.28 15.83
N ILE A 88 4.56 -1.38 14.76
CA ILE A 88 4.68 -2.57 13.92
C ILE A 88 6.11 -3.09 14.08
N ASN A 89 6.24 -4.28 14.63
CA ASN A 89 7.49 -5.04 14.62
C ASN A 89 7.30 -6.20 13.67
N SER A 90 8.18 -6.33 12.68
CA SER A 90 8.00 -7.36 11.65
C SER A 90 9.31 -7.96 11.16
N ILE A 91 9.20 -9.18 10.67
CA ILE A 91 10.21 -9.88 9.89
C ILE A 91 9.64 -10.05 8.49
N THR A 92 10.40 -9.60 7.50
CA THR A 92 10.02 -9.73 6.08
C THR A 92 11.07 -10.54 5.36
N TRP A 93 10.66 -11.64 4.75
CA TRP A 93 11.46 -12.37 3.79
C TRP A 93 11.02 -12.02 2.37
N GLN A 94 12.00 -11.77 1.50
CA GLN A 94 11.77 -11.52 0.10
C GLN A 94 12.73 -12.36 -0.74
N LYS A 95 12.18 -13.00 -1.77
CA LYS A 95 12.96 -13.70 -2.79
C LYS A 95 12.71 -13.04 -4.14
N VAL A 96 13.79 -12.75 -4.86
CA VAL A 96 13.73 -12.11 -6.17
C VAL A 96 14.55 -12.94 -7.16
N TYR A 97 13.91 -13.37 -8.23
CA TYR A 97 14.54 -13.89 -9.43
C TYR A 97 14.47 -12.82 -10.52
N ASP A 98 15.59 -12.42 -11.12
CA ASP A 98 15.63 -11.37 -12.14
C ASP A 98 16.63 -11.73 -13.26
N SER A 99 16.09 -12.18 -14.39
CA SER A 99 16.85 -12.51 -15.61
C SER A 99 16.58 -11.55 -16.76
N ARG A 100 16.12 -10.34 -16.45
CA ARG A 100 15.87 -9.31 -17.47
C ARG A 100 17.18 -8.86 -18.10
N ASP A 101 17.15 -8.61 -19.41
CA ASP A 101 18.28 -8.07 -20.17
C ASP A 101 18.62 -6.62 -19.78
N ASN A 102 17.62 -5.83 -19.38
CA ASN A 102 17.77 -4.47 -18.90
C ASN A 102 16.80 -4.23 -17.74
N ILE A 103 17.25 -3.52 -16.70
CA ILE A 103 16.43 -3.22 -15.52
C ILE A 103 15.42 -2.10 -15.83
N TYR A 104 15.79 -1.12 -16.64
CA TYR A 104 14.99 0.07 -16.92
C TYR A 104 14.03 -0.13 -18.10
N ASP A 105 14.53 -0.67 -19.21
CA ASP A 105 13.74 -0.95 -20.41
C ASP A 105 13.97 -2.39 -20.88
N PRO A 106 13.35 -3.36 -20.20
CA PRO A 106 13.53 -4.76 -20.51
C PRO A 106 12.82 -5.15 -21.81
N THR A 107 13.55 -5.88 -22.64
CA THR A 107 13.02 -6.45 -23.89
C THR A 107 12.86 -7.97 -23.81
N ARG A 108 13.59 -8.63 -22.93
CA ARG A 108 13.58 -10.09 -22.73
C ARG A 108 13.80 -10.43 -21.27
N GLY A 109 13.42 -11.65 -20.93
CA GLY A 109 13.64 -12.19 -19.59
C GLY A 109 12.41 -12.03 -18.68
N ARG A 110 12.61 -12.29 -17.41
CA ARG A 110 11.54 -12.24 -16.41
C ARG A 110 12.07 -11.79 -15.07
N ARG A 111 11.19 -11.18 -14.28
CA ARG A 111 11.40 -10.90 -12.89
C ARG A 111 10.24 -11.50 -12.08
N ILE A 112 10.55 -12.33 -11.10
CA ILE A 112 9.58 -12.95 -10.22
C ILE A 112 10.00 -12.60 -8.79
N SER A 113 9.08 -12.12 -7.98
CA SER A 113 9.34 -11.82 -6.58
C SER A 113 8.23 -12.34 -5.68
N TYR A 114 8.64 -12.84 -4.54
CA TYR A 114 7.78 -13.24 -3.43
C TYR A 114 8.19 -12.46 -2.20
N THR A 115 7.22 -11.97 -1.47
CA THR A 115 7.43 -11.26 -0.21
C THR A 115 6.48 -11.84 0.83
N ALA A 116 7.02 -12.26 1.97
CA ALA A 116 6.26 -12.73 3.12
C ALA A 116 6.67 -11.91 4.34
N GLN A 117 5.72 -11.24 4.94
CA GLN A 117 5.89 -10.44 6.15
C GLN A 117 5.11 -11.06 7.29
N TRP A 118 5.76 -11.21 8.42
CA TRP A 118 5.21 -11.62 9.69
C TRP A 118 5.35 -10.45 10.66
N ALA A 119 4.24 -9.91 11.14
CA ALA A 119 4.20 -8.80 12.06
C ALA A 119 3.50 -9.18 13.36
N GLY A 120 4.04 -8.72 14.48
CA GLY A 120 3.53 -9.07 15.81
C GLY A 120 3.78 -10.53 16.20
N HIS A 121 2.77 -11.24 16.72
CA HIS A 121 2.81 -12.68 17.04
C HIS A 121 4.08 -13.11 17.81
N GLY A 122 4.40 -12.41 18.89
CA GLY A 122 5.58 -12.69 19.71
C GLY A 122 6.77 -11.76 19.42
N LEU A 123 6.77 -10.98 18.35
CA LEU A 123 7.75 -9.92 18.10
C LEU A 123 7.39 -8.63 18.86
N GLY A 124 6.22 -8.60 19.51
CA GLY A 124 5.66 -7.41 20.13
C GLY A 124 5.13 -6.41 19.09
N GLY A 125 4.62 -5.29 19.58
CA GLY A 125 3.94 -4.28 18.76
C GLY A 125 2.44 -4.30 19.02
N ASP A 126 1.70 -3.50 18.26
CA ASP A 126 0.26 -3.28 18.43
C ASP A 126 -0.59 -4.00 17.38
N PHE A 127 0.06 -4.67 16.41
CA PHE A 127 -0.60 -5.31 15.27
C PHE A 127 -0.07 -6.71 15.03
N ASP A 128 -0.98 -7.66 14.79
CA ASP A 128 -0.70 -9.06 14.53
C ASP A 128 -1.22 -9.45 13.14
N PHE A 129 -0.34 -9.56 12.15
CA PHE A 129 -0.75 -9.94 10.80
C PHE A 129 0.36 -10.66 10.02
N TYR A 130 -0.09 -11.38 8.99
CA TYR A 130 0.72 -11.94 7.92
C TYR A 130 0.37 -11.23 6.62
N LYS A 131 1.38 -10.86 5.84
CA LYS A 131 1.19 -10.27 4.52
C LYS A 131 2.02 -11.01 3.50
N PHE A 132 1.38 -11.51 2.46
CA PHE A 132 2.05 -12.17 1.35
C PHE A 132 1.78 -11.43 0.06
N THR A 133 2.82 -11.32 -0.79
CA THR A 133 2.72 -10.74 -2.13
C THR A 133 3.57 -11.54 -3.09
N ALA A 134 3.02 -11.87 -4.26
CA ALA A 134 3.75 -12.42 -5.38
C ALA A 134 3.60 -11.51 -6.59
N GLU A 135 4.68 -11.30 -7.33
CA GLU A 135 4.69 -10.56 -8.58
C GLU A 135 5.52 -11.28 -9.62
N ALA A 136 4.98 -11.39 -10.84
CA ALA A 136 5.70 -11.85 -12.01
C ALA A 136 5.65 -10.80 -13.11
N ARG A 137 6.80 -10.52 -13.71
CA ARG A 137 6.95 -9.68 -14.92
C ARG A 137 7.68 -10.49 -15.96
N MET A 138 7.17 -10.51 -17.19
CA MET A 138 7.73 -11.26 -18.30
C MET A 138 7.83 -10.36 -19.51
N TYR A 139 8.93 -10.48 -20.26
CA TYR A 139 9.20 -9.66 -21.44
C TYR A 139 9.61 -10.56 -22.58
N LYS A 140 8.95 -10.38 -23.72
CA LYS A 140 9.23 -11.13 -24.94
C LYS A 140 9.38 -10.17 -26.12
N LYS A 141 10.57 -10.16 -26.69
CA LYS A 141 10.81 -9.42 -27.93
C LYS A 141 10.07 -10.06 -29.09
N LEU A 142 9.29 -9.26 -29.82
CA LEU A 142 8.55 -9.67 -30.99
C LEU A 142 9.15 -8.96 -32.22
N GLY A 143 9.81 -9.75 -33.08
CA GLY A 143 10.54 -9.20 -34.23
C GLY A 143 11.72 -8.31 -33.81
N ALA A 144 12.03 -7.31 -34.65
CA ALA A 144 13.23 -6.49 -34.45
C ALA A 144 13.11 -5.45 -33.32
N LYS A 145 11.93 -4.86 -33.11
CA LYS A 145 11.78 -3.66 -32.29
C LYS A 145 10.59 -3.68 -31.32
N ASN A 146 9.67 -4.65 -31.46
CA ASN A 146 8.48 -4.72 -30.62
C ASN A 146 8.74 -5.58 -29.39
N VAL A 147 8.05 -5.27 -28.28
CA VAL A 147 8.12 -6.01 -27.02
C VAL A 147 6.71 -6.26 -26.51
N LEU A 148 6.43 -7.51 -26.16
CA LEU A 148 5.28 -7.87 -25.37
C LEU A 148 5.72 -7.97 -23.91
N ALA A 149 5.10 -7.19 -23.04
CA ALA A 149 5.34 -7.19 -21.63
C ALA A 149 4.07 -7.63 -20.89
N PHE A 150 4.25 -8.52 -19.91
CA PHE A 150 3.19 -9.01 -19.04
C PHE A 150 3.61 -8.83 -17.60
N ARG A 151 2.71 -8.34 -16.76
CA ARG A 151 2.85 -8.25 -15.31
C ARG A 151 1.62 -8.87 -14.66
N ALA A 152 1.83 -9.68 -13.64
CA ALA A 152 0.79 -10.13 -12.74
C ALA A 152 1.27 -9.97 -11.31
N ARG A 153 0.38 -9.51 -10.44
CA ARG A 153 0.63 -9.32 -9.02
C ARG A 153 -0.58 -9.81 -8.24
N GLY A 154 -0.35 -10.50 -7.14
CA GLY A 154 -1.39 -10.93 -6.22
C GLY A 154 -0.88 -10.90 -4.79
N GLY A 155 -1.79 -10.74 -3.83
CA GLY A 155 -1.42 -10.73 -2.43
C GLY A 155 -2.60 -10.87 -1.50
N PHE A 156 -2.29 -11.24 -0.26
CA PHE A 156 -3.28 -11.32 0.81
C PHE A 156 -2.68 -10.88 2.15
N ILE A 157 -3.54 -10.41 3.02
CA ILE A 157 -3.24 -10.07 4.41
C ILE A 157 -4.20 -10.85 5.29
N GLN A 158 -3.67 -11.49 6.32
CA GLN A 158 -4.44 -12.19 7.34
C GLN A 158 -4.10 -11.62 8.71
N GLY A 159 -5.12 -11.41 9.56
CA GLY A 159 -4.97 -10.85 10.89
C GLY A 159 -5.30 -9.34 10.94
N ASP A 160 -4.84 -8.68 12.01
CA ASP A 160 -5.16 -7.30 12.33
C ASP A 160 -4.09 -6.35 11.79
N ALA A 161 -4.18 -6.07 10.50
CA ALA A 161 -3.28 -5.15 9.84
C ALA A 161 -3.85 -3.72 9.89
N PRO A 162 -3.02 -2.70 10.18
CA PRO A 162 -3.46 -1.31 10.10
C PRO A 162 -3.78 -0.91 8.66
N TYR A 163 -4.65 0.07 8.50
CA TYR A 163 -5.10 0.57 7.21
C TYR A 163 -3.96 0.93 6.24
N SER A 164 -2.85 1.41 6.78
CA SER A 164 -1.64 1.74 6.01
C SER A 164 -0.91 0.54 5.41
N GLN A 165 -1.26 -0.68 5.82
CA GLN A 165 -0.68 -1.91 5.29
C GLN A 165 -1.56 -2.59 4.25
N LEU A 166 -2.80 -2.15 4.08
CA LEU A 166 -3.71 -2.70 3.07
C LEU A 166 -3.13 -2.52 1.68
N PHE A 167 -3.48 -3.42 0.79
CA PHE A 167 -3.17 -3.26 -0.63
C PHE A 167 -3.99 -2.14 -1.23
N THR A 168 -3.38 -1.40 -2.14
CA THR A 168 -4.04 -0.34 -2.90
C THR A 168 -3.81 -0.53 -4.39
N LEU A 169 -4.83 -0.26 -5.16
CA LEU A 169 -4.80 -0.28 -6.62
C LEU A 169 -5.51 0.97 -7.16
N GLY A 170 -5.07 1.40 -8.32
CA GLY A 170 -5.48 2.62 -9.02
C GLY A 170 -4.24 3.40 -9.43
N GLY A 171 -4.42 4.33 -10.34
CA GLY A 171 -3.34 5.17 -10.85
C GLY A 171 -2.43 4.51 -11.88
N ALA A 172 -1.41 5.25 -12.30
CA ALA A 172 -0.52 4.92 -13.42
C ALA A 172 0.25 3.61 -13.25
N ASP A 173 0.54 3.20 -12.01
CA ASP A 173 1.39 2.05 -11.70
C ASP A 173 0.64 0.73 -11.57
N SER A 174 -0.71 0.76 -11.52
CA SER A 174 -1.49 -0.46 -11.28
C SER A 174 -2.70 -0.61 -12.19
N LEU A 175 -3.69 0.27 -12.10
CA LEU A 175 -4.91 0.28 -12.92
C LEU A 175 -5.05 1.66 -13.54
N ARG A 176 -4.52 1.84 -14.75
CA ARG A 176 -4.58 3.10 -15.48
C ARG A 176 -6.03 3.46 -15.83
N GLY A 177 -6.39 4.73 -15.69
CA GLY A 177 -7.76 5.22 -15.88
C GLY A 177 -8.58 5.31 -14.61
N TYR A 178 -8.06 4.85 -13.48
CA TYR A 178 -8.64 5.02 -12.15
C TYR A 178 -7.80 5.98 -11.31
N GLU A 179 -8.42 6.60 -10.30
CA GLU A 179 -7.71 7.45 -9.34
C GLU A 179 -6.69 6.63 -8.53
N ASP A 180 -5.63 7.29 -8.06
CA ASP A 180 -4.63 6.66 -7.20
C ASP A 180 -5.30 6.10 -5.95
N ASP A 181 -4.92 4.87 -5.56
CA ASP A 181 -5.43 4.18 -4.38
C ASP A 181 -6.96 4.02 -4.31
N GLN A 182 -7.65 4.07 -5.44
CA GLN A 182 -9.12 3.99 -5.51
C GLN A 182 -9.67 2.68 -4.93
N PHE A 183 -8.99 1.57 -5.18
CA PHE A 183 -9.36 0.25 -4.65
C PHE A 183 -8.43 -0.10 -3.50
N ARG A 184 -9.01 -0.62 -2.42
CA ARG A 184 -8.23 -0.96 -1.23
C ARG A 184 -8.78 -2.20 -0.55
N GLY A 185 -7.88 -3.06 -0.01
CA GLY A 185 -8.32 -4.27 0.68
C GLY A 185 -7.22 -5.14 1.24
N LYS A 186 -7.63 -6.18 1.95
CA LYS A 186 -6.74 -7.24 2.46
C LYS A 186 -6.32 -8.23 1.37
N TYR A 187 -7.10 -8.32 0.31
CA TYR A 187 -6.80 -9.16 -0.85
C TYR A 187 -6.65 -8.28 -2.07
N MET A 188 -5.76 -8.66 -2.96
CA MET A 188 -5.62 -7.96 -4.22
C MET A 188 -5.11 -8.88 -5.34
N TYR A 189 -5.53 -8.59 -6.56
CA TYR A 189 -4.84 -9.03 -7.77
C TYR A 189 -4.80 -7.90 -8.79
N ASN A 190 -3.79 -7.92 -9.63
CA ASN A 190 -3.70 -7.00 -10.75
C ASN A 190 -2.87 -7.66 -11.86
N ALA A 191 -3.30 -7.52 -13.10
CA ALA A 191 -2.54 -7.95 -14.26
C ALA A 191 -2.54 -6.88 -15.33
N THR A 192 -1.41 -6.74 -16.01
CA THR A 192 -1.16 -5.78 -17.09
C THR A 192 -0.56 -6.50 -18.28
N LEU A 193 -1.09 -6.24 -19.45
CA LEU A 193 -0.50 -6.65 -20.72
C LEU A 193 -0.17 -5.41 -21.54
N GLU A 194 1.07 -5.31 -22.03
CA GLU A 194 1.53 -4.18 -22.83
C GLU A 194 2.17 -4.66 -24.14
N PHE A 195 1.81 -4.02 -25.22
CA PHE A 195 2.50 -4.12 -26.50
C PHE A 195 3.23 -2.81 -26.78
N ARG A 196 4.56 -2.87 -26.72
CA ARG A 196 5.45 -1.72 -26.94
C ARG A 196 6.03 -1.76 -28.35
N PHE A 197 5.96 -0.64 -29.07
CA PHE A 197 6.43 -0.53 -30.44
C PHE A 197 7.03 0.85 -30.71
N PRO A 198 8.04 0.96 -31.59
CA PRO A 198 8.60 2.25 -31.98
C PRO A 198 7.65 2.95 -32.94
N ILE A 199 7.46 4.25 -32.77
CA ILE A 199 6.73 5.13 -33.69
C ILE A 199 7.75 5.82 -34.63
N VAL A 200 8.67 6.55 -34.01
CA VAL A 200 9.79 7.21 -34.73
C VAL A 200 11.05 7.09 -33.86
N LYS A 201 12.18 7.60 -34.37
CA LYS A 201 13.44 7.59 -33.62
C LYS A 201 13.24 8.33 -32.26
N LYS A 202 13.48 7.64 -31.16
CA LYS A 202 13.32 8.13 -29.77
C LYS A 202 11.88 8.27 -29.27
N VAL A 203 10.87 7.85 -30.02
CA VAL A 203 9.47 7.85 -29.58
C VAL A 203 8.90 6.45 -29.73
N SER A 204 8.38 5.92 -28.65
CA SER A 204 7.71 4.61 -28.62
C SER A 204 6.24 4.78 -28.21
N GLY A 205 5.40 3.93 -28.78
CA GLY A 205 4.01 3.76 -28.39
C GLY A 205 3.82 2.52 -27.54
N VAL A 206 2.79 2.57 -26.70
CA VAL A 206 2.36 1.45 -25.87
C VAL A 206 0.85 1.29 -26.00
N LEU A 207 0.41 0.09 -26.38
CA LEU A 207 -0.97 -0.34 -26.21
C LEU A 207 -1.02 -1.23 -24.96
N PHE A 208 -2.00 -1.01 -24.12
CA PHE A 208 -2.09 -1.75 -22.87
C PHE A 208 -3.52 -2.11 -22.47
N THR A 209 -3.62 -3.11 -21.62
CA THR A 209 -4.83 -3.43 -20.89
C THR A 209 -4.46 -3.80 -19.45
N ASP A 210 -5.25 -3.30 -18.51
CA ASP A 210 -5.10 -3.56 -17.08
C ASP A 210 -6.38 -4.18 -16.54
N ILE A 211 -6.23 -5.14 -15.65
CA ILE A 211 -7.31 -5.75 -14.89
C ILE A 211 -6.87 -5.92 -13.45
N GLY A 212 -7.73 -5.68 -12.50
CA GLY A 212 -7.42 -5.88 -11.09
C GLY A 212 -8.55 -5.45 -10.17
N ASP A 213 -8.42 -5.86 -8.91
CA ASP A 213 -9.30 -5.47 -7.83
C ASP A 213 -8.57 -5.60 -6.48
N ALA A 214 -9.05 -4.86 -5.47
CA ALA A 214 -8.66 -5.01 -4.09
C ALA A 214 -9.91 -4.96 -3.21
N TRP A 215 -10.08 -5.95 -2.33
CA TRP A 215 -11.30 -6.14 -1.56
C TRP A 215 -11.03 -6.54 -0.11
N ASP A 216 -12.09 -6.64 0.69
CA ASP A 216 -12.04 -6.90 2.12
C ASP A 216 -11.29 -5.81 2.91
N ALA A 217 -11.60 -4.54 2.58
CA ALA A 217 -11.19 -3.44 3.44
C ALA A 217 -12.05 -3.45 4.71
N PRO A 218 -11.46 -3.28 5.91
CA PRO A 218 -12.24 -3.06 7.11
C PRO A 218 -13.18 -1.86 6.88
N ASN A 219 -14.45 -1.99 7.27
CA ASN A 219 -15.44 -0.93 7.14
C ASN A 219 -15.00 0.30 7.93
N VAL A 220 -14.37 1.21 7.26
CA VAL A 220 -14.12 2.56 7.74
C VAL A 220 -15.25 3.39 7.14
N THR A 221 -16.31 3.59 7.90
CA THR A 221 -17.60 4.13 7.47
C THR A 221 -17.52 5.46 6.74
N TRP A 222 -16.47 6.21 6.89
CA TRP A 222 -16.27 7.50 6.24
C TRP A 222 -15.60 7.42 4.85
N TYR A 223 -15.02 6.28 4.48
CA TYR A 223 -14.36 6.12 3.18
C TYR A 223 -15.29 5.52 2.11
N ASN A 224 -16.39 4.88 2.52
CA ASN A 224 -17.36 4.27 1.62
C ASN A 224 -18.46 5.23 1.10
N SER A 225 -18.36 6.52 1.36
CA SER A 225 -19.39 7.47 0.94
C SER A 225 -19.25 7.97 -0.50
N LYS A 226 -18.35 7.41 -1.28
CA LYS A 226 -18.28 7.64 -2.72
C LYS A 226 -18.31 6.31 -3.45
N LYS A 227 -19.50 5.77 -3.62
CA LYS A 227 -19.84 4.95 -4.77
C LYS A 227 -20.48 5.85 -5.81
#